data_1c1e2e501473669c38b7f46db7feb471
#
_entry.id   1c1e2e501473669c38b7f46db7feb471
#
_cell.length_a   1.000
_cell.length_b   1.000
_cell.length_c   1.000
_cell.angle_alpha   90.00
_cell.angle_beta   90.00
_cell.angle_gamma   90.00
#
_symmetry.space_group_name_H-M   'P 1'
#
loop_
_entity.id
_entity.type
_entity.pdbx_description
1 polymer ?
#
loop_
_entity_poly.entity_id
_entity_poly.type
_entity_poly.pdbx_seq_one_letter_code
_entity_poly.pdbx_strand_id
1 'polypeptide(L)'
;MKGEKAADGDGCPVTIALVRLAHARGLALPSYQSRGAAGMDLLAAVPSGSPLWLAPGARALVPTGLLLQLPEGFEAQVRPRSGLALRHGVTVLNSPGTIDSDYRGELMVLLANLGAAPFAIARGERIAQLVVSRVAQARLAEVESLTATPRGAGGFGSTGTANPQRKRHRLRSRT
;
A
#
# COMPACT_ATOMS: atom_id res chain seq x y z
N MET A 1 9.80 42.88 14.07
CA MET A 1 10.35 41.61 13.54
C MET A 1 9.16 40.71 13.25
N LYS A 2 8.81 40.54 11.97
CA LYS A 2 7.68 39.69 11.51
C LYS A 2 8.16 38.23 11.47
N GLY A 3 7.52 37.37 12.25
CA GLY A 3 7.76 35.92 12.20
C GLY A 3 7.29 35.38 10.87
N GLU A 4 8.21 34.90 10.09
CA GLU A 4 7.99 34.17 8.87
C GLU A 4 7.46 32.78 9.22
N LYS A 5 6.17 32.54 8.93
CA LYS A 5 5.58 31.20 8.98
C LYS A 5 6.25 30.39 7.87
N ALA A 6 7.02 29.38 8.25
CA ALA A 6 7.48 28.36 7.33
C ALA A 6 6.26 27.71 6.66
N ALA A 7 6.18 27.83 5.35
CA ALA A 7 5.21 27.12 4.53
C ALA A 7 5.67 25.67 4.41
N ASP A 8 5.06 24.76 5.18
CA ASP A 8 5.19 23.30 5.02
C ASP A 8 4.47 22.86 3.74
N GLY A 9 5.11 23.09 2.62
CA GLY A 9 4.63 22.76 1.28
C GLY A 9 5.76 22.39 0.34
N ASP A 10 6.80 21.74 0.86
CA ASP A 10 7.95 21.36 0.04
C ASP A 10 7.69 20.05 -0.69
N GLY A 11 7.39 20.18 -2.00
CA GLY A 11 7.46 19.13 -2.99
C GLY A 11 8.89 18.62 -3.27
N CYS A 12 9.80 18.68 -2.30
CA CYS A 12 11.12 18.12 -2.42
C CYS A 12 11.06 16.59 -2.36
N PRO A 13 11.62 15.87 -3.35
CA PRO A 13 11.60 14.41 -3.33
C PRO A 13 12.38 13.88 -2.13
N VAL A 14 11.78 12.96 -1.36
CA VAL A 14 12.48 12.28 -0.28
C VAL A 14 13.51 11.30 -0.84
N THR A 15 14.73 11.33 -0.31
CA THR A 15 15.78 10.39 -0.70
C THR A 15 15.74 9.16 0.22
N ILE A 16 15.66 7.97 -0.37
CA ILE A 16 15.69 6.68 0.32
C ILE A 16 16.98 5.98 -0.07
N ALA A 17 17.84 5.65 0.91
CA ALA A 17 19.00 4.83 0.64
C ALA A 17 18.56 3.37 0.40
N LEU A 18 19.21 2.71 -0.58
CA LEU A 18 18.85 1.37 -1.01
C LEU A 18 20.10 0.51 -1.20
N VAL A 19 20.03 -0.74 -0.71
CA VAL A 19 21.01 -1.78 -1.02
C VAL A 19 20.36 -2.85 -1.89
N ARG A 20 21.03 -3.24 -2.97
CA ARG A 20 20.63 -4.37 -3.81
C ARG A 20 21.38 -5.62 -3.42
N LEU A 21 20.69 -6.66 -3.03
CA LEU A 21 21.23 -7.98 -2.71
C LEU A 21 21.69 -8.72 -3.98
N ALA A 22 22.55 -9.72 -3.81
CA ALA A 22 23.16 -10.45 -4.93
C ALA A 22 22.14 -11.11 -5.86
N HIS A 23 21.06 -11.68 -5.31
CA HIS A 23 20.02 -12.35 -6.08
C HIS A 23 19.12 -11.40 -6.87
N ALA A 24 19.18 -10.09 -6.62
CA ALA A 24 18.47 -9.08 -7.43
C ALA A 24 19.36 -8.39 -8.47
N ARG A 25 20.62 -8.81 -8.64
CA ARG A 25 21.50 -8.25 -9.67
C ARG A 25 20.87 -8.40 -11.05
N GLY A 26 20.94 -7.34 -11.86
CA GLY A 26 20.35 -7.30 -13.19
C GLY A 26 18.85 -6.91 -13.24
N LEU A 27 18.14 -6.89 -12.12
CA LEU A 27 16.78 -6.34 -12.07
C LEU A 27 16.82 -4.81 -12.01
N ALA A 28 15.83 -4.16 -12.63
CA ALA A 28 15.66 -2.70 -12.51
C ALA A 28 15.31 -2.32 -11.06
N LEU A 29 15.73 -1.12 -10.64
CA LEU A 29 15.27 -0.54 -9.38
C LEU A 29 13.82 -0.08 -9.49
N PRO A 30 13.07 -0.02 -8.36
CA PRO A 30 11.74 0.57 -8.35
C PRO A 30 11.76 2.00 -8.91
N SER A 31 10.80 2.30 -9.77
CA SER A 31 10.67 3.63 -10.37
C SER A 31 9.20 3.96 -10.63
N TYR A 32 8.88 5.26 -10.62
CA TYR A 32 7.57 5.75 -11.02
C TYR A 32 7.40 5.59 -12.53
N GLN A 33 6.33 4.95 -12.96
CA GLN A 33 6.09 4.67 -14.39
C GLN A 33 5.44 5.85 -15.13
N SER A 34 4.94 6.85 -14.42
CA SER A 34 4.41 8.10 -14.97
C SER A 34 4.65 9.25 -14.00
N ARG A 35 4.56 10.50 -14.51
CA ARG A 35 4.78 11.72 -13.71
C ARG A 35 3.83 11.83 -12.51
N GLY A 36 2.62 11.30 -12.59
CA GLY A 36 1.61 11.33 -11.52
C GLY A 36 1.48 10.03 -10.75
N ALA A 37 2.37 9.04 -10.96
CA ALA A 37 2.31 7.78 -10.24
C ALA A 37 2.60 7.99 -8.75
N ALA A 38 1.80 7.37 -7.86
CA ALA A 38 2.01 7.39 -6.42
C ALA A 38 2.87 6.23 -5.93
N GLY A 39 2.99 5.15 -6.73
CA GLY A 39 3.72 3.94 -6.38
C GLY A 39 4.79 3.58 -7.41
N MET A 40 5.84 2.95 -6.93
CA MET A 40 6.92 2.36 -7.74
C MET A 40 6.74 0.86 -7.81
N ASP A 41 6.84 0.25 -9.00
CA ASP A 41 6.70 -1.21 -9.15
C ASP A 41 7.84 -1.97 -8.44
N LEU A 42 7.48 -3.03 -7.70
CA LEU A 42 8.39 -3.99 -7.09
C LEU A 42 8.49 -5.24 -7.96
N LEU A 43 9.71 -5.68 -8.22
CA LEU A 43 10.02 -6.84 -9.06
C LEU A 43 10.32 -8.07 -8.22
N ALA A 44 9.88 -9.24 -8.67
CA ALA A 44 10.22 -10.52 -8.05
C ALA A 44 11.70 -10.88 -8.33
N ALA A 45 12.48 -11.08 -7.27
CA ALA A 45 13.88 -11.50 -7.35
C ALA A 45 14.04 -13.02 -7.18
N VAL A 46 13.09 -13.80 -7.69
CA VAL A 46 13.18 -15.27 -7.75
C VAL A 46 14.28 -15.71 -8.72
N PRO A 47 14.79 -16.98 -8.63
CA PRO A 47 15.82 -17.48 -9.54
C PRO A 47 15.38 -17.44 -11.01
N SER A 48 16.34 -17.17 -11.89
CA SER A 48 16.08 -17.21 -13.35
C SER A 48 15.77 -18.64 -13.81
N GLY A 49 14.77 -18.81 -14.67
CA GLY A 49 14.37 -20.12 -15.18
C GLY A 49 13.61 -21.01 -14.18
N SER A 50 13.38 -20.54 -12.95
CA SER A 50 12.66 -21.29 -11.91
C SER A 50 11.57 -20.39 -11.29
N PRO A 51 10.41 -20.23 -11.95
CA PRO A 51 9.33 -19.41 -11.42
C PRO A 51 8.75 -20.02 -10.15
N LEU A 52 8.32 -19.16 -9.23
CA LEU A 52 7.59 -19.57 -8.04
C LEU A 52 6.10 -19.74 -8.43
N TRP A 53 5.58 -20.94 -8.25
CA TRP A 53 4.17 -21.24 -8.53
C TRP A 53 3.31 -21.00 -7.30
N LEU A 54 2.28 -20.18 -7.44
CA LEU A 54 1.31 -19.87 -6.40
C LEU A 54 -0.03 -20.51 -6.77
N ALA A 55 -0.34 -21.65 -6.16
CA ALA A 55 -1.60 -22.38 -6.37
C ALA A 55 -2.81 -21.55 -5.86
N PRO A 56 -4.04 -21.82 -6.34
CA PRO A 56 -5.25 -21.24 -5.77
C PRO A 56 -5.34 -21.46 -4.26
N GLY A 57 -5.67 -20.41 -3.50
CA GLY A 57 -5.73 -20.42 -2.03
C GLY A 57 -4.37 -20.40 -1.32
N ALA A 58 -3.26 -20.54 -2.03
CA ALA A 58 -1.93 -20.53 -1.45
C ALA A 58 -1.40 -19.08 -1.24
N ARG A 59 -0.39 -18.96 -0.36
CA ARG A 59 0.38 -17.74 -0.15
C ARG A 59 1.87 -18.04 -0.20
N ALA A 60 2.65 -17.05 -0.61
CA ALA A 60 4.11 -17.13 -0.64
C ALA A 60 4.75 -15.79 -0.32
N LEU A 61 5.90 -15.85 0.32
CA LEU A 61 6.75 -14.70 0.55
C LEU A 61 7.74 -14.58 -0.61
N VAL A 62 7.64 -13.52 -1.39
CA VAL A 62 8.41 -13.32 -2.63
C VAL A 62 9.53 -12.31 -2.39
N PRO A 63 10.80 -12.66 -2.62
CA PRO A 63 11.91 -11.74 -2.43
C PRO A 63 11.93 -10.64 -3.50
N THR A 64 12.36 -9.43 -3.12
CA THR A 64 12.65 -8.34 -4.05
C THR A 64 14.14 -8.09 -4.20
N GLY A 65 14.97 -8.59 -3.27
CA GLY A 65 16.40 -8.37 -3.18
C GLY A 65 16.78 -6.93 -2.85
N LEU A 66 15.90 -6.19 -2.19
CA LEU A 66 16.12 -4.79 -1.82
C LEU A 66 16.08 -4.62 -0.30
N LEU A 67 17.06 -3.87 0.23
CA LEU A 67 17.03 -3.32 1.58
C LEU A 67 16.82 -1.82 1.46
N LEU A 68 15.97 -1.25 2.30
CA LEU A 68 15.67 0.19 2.29
C LEU A 68 16.05 0.82 3.62
N GLN A 69 16.51 2.08 3.55
CA GLN A 69 16.63 2.96 4.70
C GLN A 69 15.78 4.19 4.46
N LEU A 70 14.62 4.20 5.08
CA LEU A 70 13.71 5.33 5.07
C LEU A 70 14.20 6.39 6.07
N PRO A 71 14.03 7.70 5.77
CA PRO A 71 14.25 8.74 6.78
C PRO A 71 13.20 8.63 7.89
N GLU A 72 13.54 9.11 9.07
CA GLU A 72 12.59 9.25 10.19
C GLU A 72 11.39 10.11 9.78
N GLY A 73 10.20 9.77 10.27
CA GLY A 73 8.94 10.41 9.89
C GLY A 73 8.36 9.95 8.56
N PHE A 74 8.93 8.88 7.96
CA PHE A 74 8.39 8.24 6.77
C PHE A 74 8.21 6.73 6.98
N GLU A 75 7.23 6.18 6.26
CA GLU A 75 7.04 4.75 6.04
C GLU A 75 7.06 4.44 4.55
N ALA A 76 7.27 3.18 4.21
CA ALA A 76 6.89 2.68 2.90
C ALA A 76 5.79 1.63 3.04
N GLN A 77 4.89 1.57 2.05
CA GLN A 77 3.79 0.61 2.03
C GLN A 77 3.89 -0.27 0.79
N VAL A 78 3.83 -1.58 1.00
CA VAL A 78 3.67 -2.56 -0.08
C VAL A 78 2.18 -2.73 -0.36
N ARG A 79 1.77 -2.35 -1.57
CA ARG A 79 0.37 -2.40 -2.02
C ARG A 79 0.21 -3.32 -3.22
N PRO A 80 -0.97 -3.96 -3.41
CA PRO A 80 -1.24 -4.81 -4.56
C PRO A 80 -1.28 -3.99 -5.87
N ARG A 81 -1.05 -4.69 -6.98
CA ARG A 81 -1.25 -4.15 -8.32
C ARG A 81 -2.65 -4.52 -8.81
N SER A 82 -3.43 -3.52 -9.19
CA SER A 82 -4.81 -3.70 -9.67
C SER A 82 -4.92 -4.71 -10.82
N GLY A 83 -3.93 -4.71 -11.73
CA GLY A 83 -3.91 -5.63 -12.86
C GLY A 83 -3.73 -7.10 -12.45
N LEU A 84 -2.92 -7.42 -11.43
CA LEU A 84 -2.79 -8.78 -10.91
C LEU A 84 -4.05 -9.20 -10.16
N ALA A 85 -4.58 -8.32 -9.33
CA ALA A 85 -5.80 -8.57 -8.58
C ALA A 85 -6.99 -8.87 -9.51
N LEU A 86 -7.21 -8.04 -10.53
CA LEU A 86 -8.34 -8.19 -11.44
C LEU A 86 -8.22 -9.43 -12.35
N ARG A 87 -7.05 -9.66 -12.96
CA ARG A 87 -6.91 -10.72 -13.97
C ARG A 87 -6.61 -12.10 -13.39
N HIS A 88 -5.93 -12.14 -12.25
CA HIS A 88 -5.42 -13.39 -11.68
C HIS A 88 -5.88 -13.66 -10.25
N GLY A 89 -6.57 -12.71 -9.60
CA GLY A 89 -6.93 -12.84 -8.19
C GLY A 89 -5.72 -12.78 -7.25
N VAL A 90 -4.55 -12.35 -7.75
CA VAL A 90 -3.32 -12.29 -6.94
C VAL A 90 -3.21 -10.93 -6.26
N THR A 91 -3.01 -10.96 -4.94
CA THR A 91 -2.95 -9.76 -4.10
C THR A 91 -1.86 -9.85 -3.04
N VAL A 92 -1.51 -8.70 -2.45
CA VAL A 92 -0.66 -8.64 -1.23
C VAL A 92 -1.56 -8.96 -0.05
N LEU A 93 -1.27 -10.06 0.66
CA LEU A 93 -2.14 -10.59 1.71
C LEU A 93 -2.31 -9.64 2.90
N ASN A 94 -1.21 -8.99 3.31
CA ASN A 94 -1.16 -8.05 4.42
C ASN A 94 -1.29 -6.58 3.98
N SER A 95 -1.95 -6.32 2.86
CA SER A 95 -2.05 -4.96 2.30
C SER A 95 -2.89 -4.01 3.19
N PRO A 96 -2.36 -2.77 3.41
CA PRO A 96 -1.02 -2.29 3.05
C PRO A 96 0.05 -2.87 3.96
N GLY A 97 1.10 -3.47 3.38
CA GLY A 97 2.25 -3.98 4.15
C GLY A 97 3.14 -2.83 4.59
N THR A 98 3.25 -2.59 5.90
CA THR A 98 4.03 -1.49 6.47
C THR A 98 5.52 -1.84 6.51
N ILE A 99 6.36 -0.91 6.07
CA ILE A 99 7.82 -0.93 6.17
C ILE A 99 8.23 0.28 7.01
N ASP A 100 8.68 0.02 8.20
CA ASP A 100 9.08 1.04 9.17
C ASP A 100 10.44 1.68 8.80
N SER A 101 10.68 2.90 9.26
CA SER A 101 11.92 3.64 8.95
C SER A 101 13.17 2.98 9.53
N ASP A 102 13.05 2.20 10.60
CA ASP A 102 14.12 1.45 11.26
C ASP A 102 14.26 0.00 10.79
N TYR A 103 13.39 -0.49 9.90
CA TYR A 103 13.52 -1.82 9.30
C TYR A 103 14.74 -1.87 8.37
N ARG A 104 15.57 -2.94 8.51
CA ARG A 104 16.80 -3.14 7.71
C ARG A 104 16.84 -4.52 7.04
N GLY A 105 15.78 -5.32 7.16
CA GLY A 105 15.67 -6.59 6.47
C GLY A 105 15.34 -6.43 4.98
N GLU A 106 15.37 -7.54 4.26
CA GLU A 106 14.95 -7.57 2.86
C GLU A 106 13.46 -7.23 2.73
N LEU A 107 13.15 -6.36 1.79
CA LEU A 107 11.78 -6.06 1.39
C LEU A 107 11.19 -7.28 0.69
N MET A 108 10.30 -8.00 1.39
CA MET A 108 9.61 -9.16 0.89
C MET A 108 8.15 -8.83 0.60
N VAL A 109 7.56 -9.47 -0.40
CA VAL A 109 6.15 -9.31 -0.76
C VAL A 109 5.38 -10.58 -0.43
N LEU A 110 4.46 -10.51 0.52
CA LEU A 110 3.57 -11.62 0.88
C LEU A 110 2.37 -11.64 -0.08
N LEU A 111 2.43 -12.52 -1.10
CA LEU A 111 1.36 -12.70 -2.07
C LEU A 111 0.40 -13.81 -1.66
N ALA A 112 -0.87 -13.63 -1.99
CA ALA A 112 -1.91 -14.66 -1.94
C ALA A 112 -2.60 -14.76 -3.30
N ASN A 113 -2.96 -15.99 -3.71
CA ASN A 113 -3.74 -16.27 -4.89
C ASN A 113 -5.18 -16.60 -4.51
N LEU A 114 -6.08 -15.65 -4.71
CA LEU A 114 -7.53 -15.77 -4.51
C LEU A 114 -8.25 -16.14 -5.82
N GLY A 115 -7.50 -16.36 -6.90
CA GLY A 115 -8.03 -16.77 -8.20
C GLY A 115 -8.28 -18.27 -8.28
N ALA A 116 -8.81 -18.73 -9.42
CA ALA A 116 -9.14 -20.13 -9.67
C ALA A 116 -8.01 -20.93 -10.34
N ALA A 117 -6.96 -20.28 -10.86
CA ALA A 117 -5.85 -20.91 -11.56
C ALA A 117 -4.50 -20.66 -10.86
N PRO A 118 -3.53 -21.59 -10.97
CA PRO A 118 -2.17 -21.34 -10.48
C PRO A 118 -1.55 -20.14 -11.19
N PHE A 119 -0.79 -19.33 -10.43
CA PHE A 119 -0.08 -18.16 -10.95
C PHE A 119 1.43 -18.38 -10.86
N ALA A 120 2.13 -18.21 -11.99
CA ALA A 120 3.59 -18.32 -12.04
C ALA A 120 4.21 -16.93 -11.82
N ILE A 121 5.06 -16.81 -10.80
CA ILE A 121 5.81 -15.60 -10.52
C ILE A 121 7.21 -15.78 -11.08
N ALA A 122 7.46 -15.18 -12.25
CA ALA A 122 8.76 -15.22 -12.90
C ALA A 122 9.70 -14.13 -12.36
N ARG A 123 11.02 -14.34 -12.56
CA ARG A 123 12.01 -13.33 -12.24
C ARG A 123 11.73 -12.02 -13.01
N GLY A 124 11.77 -10.90 -12.31
CA GLY A 124 11.55 -9.57 -12.88
C GLY A 124 10.08 -9.23 -13.11
N GLU A 125 9.16 -10.11 -12.73
CA GLU A 125 7.72 -9.81 -12.81
C GLU A 125 7.36 -8.73 -11.77
N ARG A 126 6.53 -7.78 -12.17
CA ARG A 126 6.01 -6.72 -11.31
C ARG A 126 4.89 -7.28 -10.43
N ILE A 127 5.21 -7.55 -9.15
CA ILE A 127 4.34 -8.27 -8.21
C ILE A 127 3.58 -7.38 -7.23
N ALA A 128 4.07 -6.18 -6.96
CA ALA A 128 3.48 -5.22 -6.04
C ALA A 128 3.92 -3.81 -6.42
N GLN A 129 3.48 -2.83 -5.64
CA GLN A 129 3.96 -1.45 -5.73
C GLN A 129 4.35 -0.93 -4.35
N LEU A 130 5.41 -0.11 -4.31
CA LEU A 130 5.92 0.57 -3.13
C LEU A 130 5.42 2.02 -3.13
N VAL A 131 4.75 2.43 -2.08
CA VAL A 131 4.30 3.81 -1.86
C VAL A 131 4.99 4.35 -0.63
N VAL A 132 5.58 5.55 -0.72
CA VAL A 132 6.23 6.24 0.41
C VAL A 132 5.29 7.31 0.95
N SER A 133 5.13 7.36 2.27
CA SER A 133 4.24 8.30 2.95
C SER A 133 4.91 8.89 4.18
N ARG A 134 4.50 10.12 4.57
CA ARG A 134 4.83 10.68 5.88
C ARG A 134 3.99 9.96 6.96
N VAL A 135 4.57 9.79 8.13
CA VAL A 135 3.93 9.14 9.27
C VAL A 135 3.87 10.12 10.45
N ALA A 136 2.71 10.22 11.06
CA ALA A 136 2.54 10.88 12.34
C ALA A 136 2.56 9.84 13.46
N GLN A 137 3.52 9.93 14.37
CA GLN A 137 3.52 9.11 15.57
C GLN A 137 2.53 9.67 16.59
N ALA A 138 1.52 8.88 16.95
CA ALA A 138 0.51 9.27 17.93
C ALA A 138 0.94 8.89 19.34
N ARG A 139 0.72 9.80 20.29
CA ARG A 139 0.77 9.52 21.72
C ARG A 139 -0.66 9.30 22.22
N LEU A 140 -0.92 8.11 22.76
CA LEU A 140 -2.21 7.82 23.39
C LEU A 140 -2.26 8.40 24.79
N ALA A 141 -3.36 9.08 25.11
CA ALA A 141 -3.67 9.55 26.46
C ALA A 141 -5.00 8.93 26.87
N GLU A 142 -5.01 8.21 27.98
CA GLU A 142 -6.24 7.67 28.57
C GLU A 142 -7.04 8.80 29.21
N VAL A 143 -8.34 8.84 28.91
CA VAL A 143 -9.29 9.82 29.45
C VAL A 143 -10.57 9.09 29.87
N GLU A 144 -11.29 9.65 30.86
CA GLU A 144 -12.53 9.05 31.35
C GLU A 144 -13.68 9.09 30.35
N SER A 145 -13.70 10.10 29.46
CA SER A 145 -14.73 10.26 28.44
C SER A 145 -14.22 11.00 27.21
N LEU A 146 -14.85 10.77 26.06
CA LEU A 146 -14.57 11.47 24.80
C LEU A 146 -15.59 12.58 24.58
N THR A 147 -15.18 13.62 23.86
CA THR A 147 -16.07 14.70 23.43
C THR A 147 -17.17 14.13 22.55
N ALA A 148 -18.43 14.49 22.85
CA ALA A 148 -19.57 14.07 22.04
C ALA A 148 -19.52 14.67 20.62
N THR A 149 -19.94 13.87 19.63
CA THR A 149 -20.06 14.31 18.24
C THR A 149 -21.42 13.96 17.67
N PRO A 150 -21.91 14.64 16.60
CA PRO A 150 -23.17 14.28 15.94
C PRO A 150 -23.23 12.84 15.43
N ARG A 151 -22.07 12.23 15.11
CA ARG A 151 -21.98 10.82 14.70
C ARG A 151 -22.08 9.87 15.90
N GLY A 152 -21.62 10.27 17.08
CA GLY A 152 -21.58 9.42 18.28
C GLY A 152 -20.95 8.06 18.01
N ALA A 153 -21.58 6.99 18.47
CA ALA A 153 -21.15 5.60 18.27
C ALA A 153 -21.59 5.00 16.92
N GLY A 154 -22.16 5.78 16.01
CA GLY A 154 -22.62 5.29 14.71
C GLY A 154 -21.49 4.75 13.83
N GLY A 155 -21.56 3.45 13.53
CA GLY A 155 -20.62 2.73 12.67
C GLY A 155 -21.34 1.76 11.72
N PHE A 156 -20.60 0.91 11.01
CA PHE A 156 -21.10 -0.20 10.18
C PHE A 156 -22.32 0.14 9.30
N GLY A 157 -22.25 1.28 8.59
CA GLY A 157 -23.31 1.70 7.69
C GLY A 157 -24.43 2.49 8.36
N SER A 158 -24.22 3.12 9.54
CA SER A 158 -25.20 3.97 10.23
C SER A 158 -25.75 5.11 9.36
N THR A 159 -25.06 5.51 8.28
CA THR A 159 -25.53 6.48 7.28
C THR A 159 -26.44 5.86 6.22
N GLY A 160 -26.65 4.53 6.23
CA GLY A 160 -27.46 3.78 5.29
C GLY A 160 -26.82 3.64 3.90
N THR A 161 -27.35 2.72 3.10
CA THR A 161 -26.93 2.45 1.72
C THR A 161 -27.81 3.13 0.68
N ALA A 162 -28.93 3.73 1.07
CA ALA A 162 -29.87 4.34 0.16
C ALA A 162 -29.38 5.72 -0.30
N ASN A 163 -29.46 5.98 -1.63
CA ASN A 163 -29.17 7.30 -2.18
C ASN A 163 -30.16 8.34 -1.58
N PRO A 164 -29.69 9.39 -0.89
CA PRO A 164 -30.54 10.40 -0.25
C PRO A 164 -31.50 11.10 -1.22
N GLN A 165 -31.17 11.19 -2.50
CA GLN A 165 -32.00 11.82 -3.53
C GLN A 165 -33.25 10.97 -3.89
N ARG A 166 -33.24 9.64 -3.70
CA ARG A 166 -34.43 8.78 -3.92
C ARG A 166 -35.52 8.99 -2.88
N LYS A 167 -35.20 9.43 -1.67
CA LYS A 167 -36.22 9.74 -0.64
C LYS A 167 -37.05 11.00 -0.96
N ARG A 168 -36.46 11.99 -1.65
CA ARG A 168 -37.17 13.24 -2.01
C ARG A 168 -38.18 13.07 -3.15
N HIS A 169 -38.02 12.07 -4.02
CA HIS A 169 -38.94 11.84 -5.14
C HIS A 169 -40.23 11.11 -4.73
N ARG A 170 -40.16 10.26 -3.67
CA ARG A 170 -41.34 9.55 -3.18
C ARG A 170 -42.33 10.42 -2.37
N LEU A 171 -41.88 11.56 -1.83
CA LEU A 171 -42.69 12.50 -1.08
C LEU A 171 -43.43 13.51 -1.97
N ARG A 172 -43.01 13.71 -3.23
CA ARG A 172 -43.66 14.63 -4.19
C ARG A 172 -44.73 13.95 -5.07
N SER A 173 -44.86 12.62 -5.05
CA SER A 173 -45.88 11.87 -5.83
C SER A 173 -47.11 11.45 -5.02
N ARG A 174 -47.31 12.05 -3.84
CA ARG A 174 -48.47 11.79 -2.97
C ARG A 174 -49.26 13.06 -2.61
N THR A 175 -49.24 14.06 -3.50
CA THR A 175 -50.16 15.22 -3.44
C THR A 175 -50.92 15.28 -4.75
#